data_69fc676dcd7ca7339338e6935dcb7c92
#
_entry.id   69fc676dcd7ca7339338e6935dcb7c92
#
_cell.length_a   1.000
_cell.length_b   1.000
_cell.length_c   1.000
_cell.angle_alpha   90.00
_cell.angle_beta   90.00
_cell.angle_gamma   90.00
#
_symmetry.space_group_name_H-M   'P 1'
#
loop_
_entity.id
_entity.type
_entity.pdbx_description
1 polymer ?
#
loop_
_entity_poly.entity_id
_entity_poly.type
_entity_poly.pdbx_seq_one_letter_code
_entity_poly.pdbx_strand_id
1 'polypeptide(L)'
;SPQQFYNALVRKGWETPEEHVEMMVLIHNFLNERAWKEIIDWETLAGSDVSQLQLARFQGRPGTLSPRARMFLWLAWAFPNKFSSEPPFDRHDWIVRRGPTESHPEGEEVRYIIDYYSNEDEDAHSDENEASFNLDVRPAISNLSTIQMRWKKLLQEYESGELFEPFRSDSSSAQPSTSM
;
A
#
# COMPACT_ATOMS: atom_id res chain seq x y z
N SER A 1 -20.70 -7.37 3.35
CA SER A 1 -20.99 -8.77 3.75
C SER A 1 -20.35 -9.75 2.76
N PRO A 2 -20.05 -11.00 3.16
CA PRO A 2 -19.50 -12.04 2.28
C PRO A 2 -20.29 -12.19 0.97
N GLN A 3 -21.62 -12.15 1.05
CA GLN A 3 -22.50 -12.25 -0.12
C GLN A 3 -22.30 -11.10 -1.13
N GLN A 4 -22.13 -9.87 -0.66
CA GLN A 4 -21.87 -8.72 -1.53
C GLN A 4 -20.50 -8.84 -2.20
N PHE A 5 -19.52 -9.33 -1.45
CA PHE A 5 -18.17 -9.58 -1.96
C PHE A 5 -18.18 -10.66 -3.03
N TYR A 6 -18.83 -11.80 -2.77
CA TYR A 6 -19.01 -12.88 -3.74
C TYR A 6 -19.67 -12.38 -5.04
N ASN A 7 -20.77 -11.65 -4.91
CA ASN A 7 -21.47 -11.06 -6.07
C ASN A 7 -20.57 -10.09 -6.87
N ALA A 8 -19.64 -9.40 -6.20
CA ALA A 8 -18.68 -8.53 -6.88
C ALA A 8 -17.61 -9.32 -7.63
N LEU A 9 -17.14 -10.45 -7.09
CA LEU A 9 -16.20 -11.37 -7.75
C LEU A 9 -16.84 -11.99 -9.00
N VAL A 10 -18.07 -12.52 -8.87
CA VAL A 10 -18.81 -13.10 -10.00
C VAL A 10 -19.01 -12.09 -11.13
N ARG A 11 -19.34 -10.83 -10.81
CA ARG A 11 -19.43 -9.75 -11.83
C ARG A 11 -18.11 -9.44 -12.53
N LYS A 12 -16.98 -9.68 -11.86
CA LYS A 12 -15.64 -9.54 -12.46
C LYS A 12 -15.19 -10.79 -13.23
N GLY A 13 -16.02 -11.83 -13.28
CA GLY A 13 -15.70 -13.10 -13.95
C GLY A 13 -14.71 -13.98 -13.19
N TRP A 14 -14.57 -13.78 -11.88
CA TRP A 14 -13.70 -14.59 -11.04
C TRP A 14 -14.48 -15.77 -10.48
N GLU A 15 -14.05 -16.98 -10.81
CA GLU A 15 -14.58 -18.23 -10.24
C GLU A 15 -13.86 -18.51 -8.92
N THR A 16 -14.48 -18.11 -7.81
CA THR A 16 -13.95 -18.35 -6.47
C THR A 16 -14.88 -19.33 -5.76
N PRO A 17 -14.39 -20.46 -5.23
CA PRO A 17 -15.19 -21.36 -4.39
C PRO A 17 -15.76 -20.63 -3.19
N GLU A 18 -17.03 -20.88 -2.85
CA GLU A 18 -17.73 -20.20 -1.74
C GLU A 18 -17.00 -20.37 -0.40
N GLU A 19 -16.32 -21.50 -0.19
CA GLU A 19 -15.56 -21.81 1.03
C GLU A 19 -14.38 -20.86 1.26
N HIS A 20 -13.84 -20.23 0.21
CA HIS A 20 -12.74 -19.26 0.33
C HIS A 20 -13.21 -17.82 0.47
N VAL A 21 -14.49 -17.54 0.25
CA VAL A 21 -15.05 -16.17 0.27
C VAL A 21 -14.92 -15.52 1.65
N GLU A 22 -15.16 -16.26 2.73
CA GLU A 22 -15.05 -15.74 4.08
C GLU A 22 -13.61 -15.32 4.42
N MET A 23 -12.63 -16.15 4.06
CA MET A 23 -11.22 -15.85 4.25
C MET A 23 -10.81 -14.63 3.43
N MET A 24 -11.23 -14.56 2.17
CA MET A 24 -10.95 -13.41 1.31
C MET A 24 -11.56 -12.11 1.85
N VAL A 25 -12.75 -12.16 2.44
CA VAL A 25 -13.38 -11.00 3.10
C VAL A 25 -12.58 -10.57 4.32
N LEU A 26 -12.10 -11.51 5.14
CA LEU A 26 -11.25 -11.19 6.29
C LEU A 26 -9.95 -10.51 5.87
N ILE A 27 -9.25 -11.08 4.89
CA ILE A 27 -8.03 -10.48 4.33
C ILE A 27 -8.30 -9.09 3.77
N HIS A 28 -9.37 -8.94 2.99
CA HIS A 28 -9.74 -7.66 2.41
C HIS A 28 -10.04 -6.60 3.48
N ASN A 29 -10.75 -6.96 4.55
CA ASN A 29 -11.04 -6.05 5.66
C ASN A 29 -9.75 -5.65 6.39
N PHE A 30 -8.89 -6.61 6.68
CA PHE A 30 -7.59 -6.36 7.31
C PHE A 30 -6.72 -5.40 6.47
N LEU A 31 -6.64 -5.63 5.17
CA LEU A 31 -5.89 -4.76 4.25
C LEU A 31 -6.48 -3.34 4.18
N ASN A 32 -7.81 -3.22 4.22
CA ASN A 32 -8.47 -1.92 4.24
C ASN A 32 -8.20 -1.15 5.55
N GLU A 33 -8.23 -1.83 6.70
CA GLU A 33 -7.90 -1.22 7.99
C GLU A 33 -6.44 -0.75 8.02
N ARG A 34 -5.53 -1.56 7.50
CA ARG A 34 -4.11 -1.18 7.37
C ARG A 34 -3.94 0.02 6.43
N ALA A 35 -4.61 0.02 5.27
CA ALA A 35 -4.57 1.15 4.34
C ALA A 35 -5.12 2.43 4.98
N TRP A 36 -6.19 2.34 5.77
CA TRP A 36 -6.74 3.49 6.48
C TRP A 36 -5.78 4.04 7.53
N LYS A 37 -5.09 3.17 8.27
CA LYS A 37 -4.06 3.57 9.22
C LYS A 37 -2.92 4.34 8.53
N GLU A 38 -2.42 3.83 7.41
CA GLU A 38 -1.40 4.53 6.61
C GLU A 38 -1.88 5.93 6.13
N ILE A 39 -3.15 6.04 5.76
CA ILE A 39 -3.75 7.34 5.39
C ILE A 39 -3.78 8.29 6.59
N ILE A 40 -4.14 7.81 7.79
CA ILE A 40 -4.11 8.60 9.02
C ILE A 40 -2.69 9.11 9.30
N ASP A 41 -1.67 8.27 9.12
CA ASP A 41 -0.27 8.65 9.32
C ASP A 41 0.15 9.76 8.32
N TRP A 42 -0.25 9.64 7.05
CA TRP A 42 -0.04 10.69 6.06
C TRP A 42 -0.74 12.01 6.41
N GLU A 43 -1.98 11.95 6.87
CA GLU A 43 -2.76 13.14 7.23
C GLU A 43 -2.26 13.77 8.54
N THR A 44 -1.78 12.96 9.49
CA THR A 44 -1.10 13.43 10.71
C THR A 44 0.17 14.20 10.34
N LEU A 45 0.98 13.64 9.42
CA LEU A 45 2.18 14.32 8.91
C LEU A 45 1.85 15.64 8.18
N ALA A 46 0.68 15.71 7.52
CA ALA A 46 0.18 16.93 6.89
C ALA A 46 -0.30 17.97 7.91
N GLY A 47 -0.58 17.58 9.16
CA GLY A 47 -1.17 18.43 10.19
C GLY A 47 -2.69 18.55 10.08
N SER A 48 -3.35 17.59 9.43
CA SER A 48 -4.80 17.54 9.31
C SER A 48 -5.45 17.10 10.63
N ASP A 49 -6.69 17.54 10.87
CA ASP A 49 -7.50 17.00 11.96
C ASP A 49 -8.03 15.62 11.58
N VAL A 50 -7.33 14.59 12.06
CA VAL A 50 -7.64 13.18 11.72
C VAL A 50 -9.00 12.72 12.25
N SER A 51 -9.56 13.41 13.28
CA SER A 51 -10.87 13.09 13.83
C SER A 51 -12.02 13.41 12.86
N GLN A 52 -11.77 14.28 11.89
CA GLN A 52 -12.75 14.72 10.89
C GLN A 52 -12.54 14.07 9.51
N LEU A 53 -11.59 13.14 9.39
CA LEU A 53 -11.36 12.44 8.14
C LEU A 53 -12.50 11.48 7.80
N GLN A 54 -12.90 11.49 6.54
CA GLN A 54 -13.95 10.63 6.02
C GLN A 54 -13.54 10.03 4.69
N LEU A 55 -13.81 8.73 4.52
CA LEU A 55 -13.70 8.09 3.22
C LEU A 55 -14.91 8.52 2.36
N ALA A 56 -14.67 9.45 1.45
CA ALA A 56 -15.73 10.00 0.58
C ALA A 56 -16.06 9.06 -0.59
N ARG A 57 -15.05 8.46 -1.21
CA ARG A 57 -15.24 7.57 -2.37
C ARG A 57 -14.13 6.51 -2.39
N PHE A 58 -14.52 5.37 -2.90
CA PHE A 58 -13.65 4.23 -3.16
C PHE A 58 -13.76 3.84 -4.64
N GLN A 59 -12.62 3.64 -5.29
CA GLN A 59 -12.57 3.26 -6.70
C GLN A 59 -11.50 2.19 -6.90
N GLY A 60 -11.93 0.96 -7.20
CA GLY A 60 -11.03 -0.09 -7.68
C GLY A 60 -10.52 0.24 -9.09
N ARG A 61 -9.24 -0.01 -9.34
CA ARG A 61 -8.58 0.18 -10.63
C ARG A 61 -7.84 -1.07 -11.09
N PRO A 62 -8.54 -2.22 -11.21
CA PRO A 62 -7.90 -3.47 -11.58
C PRO A 62 -7.22 -3.35 -12.96
N GLY A 63 -6.06 -3.99 -13.10
CA GLY A 63 -5.31 -4.03 -14.35
C GLY A 63 -4.65 -2.71 -14.76
N THR A 64 -4.73 -1.64 -13.94
CA THR A 64 -4.04 -0.37 -14.22
C THR A 64 -2.90 -0.16 -13.26
N LEU A 65 -1.67 -0.16 -13.76
CA LEU A 65 -0.50 0.14 -12.95
C LEU A 65 -0.43 1.63 -12.59
N SER A 66 -0.06 1.91 -11.34
CA SER A 66 0.25 3.27 -10.93
C SER A 66 1.53 3.78 -11.62
N PRO A 67 1.74 5.10 -11.75
CA PRO A 67 2.98 5.64 -12.32
C PRO A 67 4.23 5.14 -11.59
N ARG A 68 4.16 4.98 -10.26
CA ARG A 68 5.27 4.46 -9.45
C ARG A 68 5.51 2.97 -9.73
N ALA A 69 4.45 2.15 -9.79
CA ALA A 69 4.58 0.74 -10.14
C ALA A 69 5.21 0.56 -11.52
N ARG A 70 4.80 1.36 -12.51
CA ARG A 70 5.45 1.35 -13.85
C ARG A 70 6.92 1.72 -13.79
N MET A 71 7.27 2.73 -13.00
CA MET A 71 8.67 3.14 -12.80
C MET A 71 9.50 2.01 -12.18
N PHE A 72 8.98 1.33 -11.15
CA PHE A 72 9.69 0.21 -10.53
C PHE A 72 9.86 -0.99 -11.48
N LEU A 73 8.85 -1.33 -12.27
CA LEU A 73 8.98 -2.36 -13.29
C LEU A 73 10.03 -2.00 -14.36
N TRP A 74 10.10 -0.72 -14.75
CA TRP A 74 11.15 -0.26 -15.65
C TRP A 74 12.54 -0.33 -15.00
N LEU A 75 12.66 0.04 -13.73
CA LEU A 75 13.90 -0.09 -12.96
C LEU A 75 14.29 -1.57 -12.77
N ALA A 76 13.34 -2.46 -12.52
CA ALA A 76 13.58 -3.90 -12.44
C ALA A 76 14.07 -4.48 -13.76
N TRP A 77 13.55 -4.01 -14.89
CA TRP A 77 14.05 -4.38 -16.21
C TRP A 77 15.50 -3.90 -16.42
N ALA A 78 15.84 -2.68 -15.98
CA ALA A 78 17.19 -2.13 -16.11
C ALA A 78 18.18 -2.70 -15.07
N PHE A 79 17.72 -3.04 -13.87
CA PHE A 79 18.51 -3.49 -12.73
C PHE A 79 17.85 -4.68 -12.01
N PRO A 80 17.75 -5.87 -12.64
CA PRO A 80 16.98 -7.00 -12.13
C PRO A 80 17.46 -7.53 -10.77
N ASN A 81 18.73 -7.29 -10.41
CA ASN A 81 19.29 -7.74 -9.13
C ASN A 81 18.99 -6.79 -7.95
N LYS A 82 18.34 -5.64 -8.21
CA LYS A 82 18.10 -4.60 -7.19
C LYS A 82 16.63 -4.28 -6.98
N PHE A 83 15.77 -4.61 -7.92
CA PHE A 83 14.35 -4.28 -7.89
C PHE A 83 13.53 -5.51 -8.21
N SER A 84 12.45 -5.73 -7.43
CA SER A 84 11.47 -6.76 -7.75
C SER A 84 10.74 -6.42 -9.04
N SER A 85 10.52 -7.42 -9.90
CA SER A 85 9.75 -7.32 -11.14
C SER A 85 8.26 -7.64 -10.95
N GLU A 86 7.82 -7.85 -9.71
CA GLU A 86 6.43 -8.19 -9.42
C GLU A 86 5.54 -6.96 -9.48
N PRO A 87 4.51 -6.96 -10.35
CA PRO A 87 3.53 -5.88 -10.37
C PRO A 87 2.56 -6.03 -9.19
N PRO A 88 1.94 -4.92 -8.72
CA PRO A 88 0.86 -5.03 -7.76
C PRO A 88 -0.29 -5.87 -8.34
N PHE A 89 -0.83 -6.79 -7.54
CA PHE A 89 -1.95 -7.65 -7.97
C PHE A 89 -3.29 -6.90 -8.00
N ASP A 90 -3.44 -5.83 -7.21
CA ASP A 90 -4.61 -4.95 -7.24
C ASP A 90 -4.22 -3.50 -6.95
N ARG A 91 -5.08 -2.58 -7.36
CA ARG A 91 -4.92 -1.16 -7.12
C ARG A 91 -6.26 -0.50 -6.81
N HIS A 92 -6.26 0.32 -5.75
CA HIS A 92 -7.40 1.15 -5.39
C HIS A 92 -7.02 2.63 -5.32
N ASP A 93 -7.95 3.49 -5.73
CA ASP A 93 -7.88 4.92 -5.50
C ASP A 93 -8.95 5.27 -4.45
N TRP A 94 -8.54 5.83 -3.31
CA TRP A 94 -9.43 6.29 -2.25
C TRP A 94 -9.47 7.81 -2.24
N ILE A 95 -10.68 8.39 -2.19
CA ILE A 95 -10.86 9.82 -2.00
C ILE A 95 -11.23 10.03 -0.55
N VAL A 96 -10.35 10.71 0.18
CA VAL A 96 -10.53 11.06 1.58
C VAL A 96 -10.86 12.53 1.68
N ARG A 97 -11.89 12.86 2.43
CA ARG A 97 -12.32 14.23 2.71
C ARG A 97 -11.80 14.64 4.07
N ARG A 98 -11.06 15.73 4.10
CA ARG A 98 -10.67 16.46 5.30
C ARG A 98 -11.82 17.29 5.82
N GLY A 99 -11.86 17.57 7.12
CA GLY A 99 -12.81 18.51 7.70
C GLY A 99 -12.68 19.91 7.14
N PRO A 100 -13.71 20.76 7.36
CA PRO A 100 -13.69 22.17 6.97
C PRO A 100 -12.52 22.92 7.61
N THR A 101 -11.94 23.85 6.83
CA THR A 101 -10.93 24.80 7.30
C THR A 101 -11.31 26.21 6.83
N GLU A 102 -10.63 27.24 7.33
CA GLU A 102 -10.85 28.62 6.86
C GLU A 102 -10.62 28.77 5.35
N SER A 103 -9.61 28.04 4.81
CA SER A 103 -9.29 28.05 3.38
C SER A 103 -10.18 27.13 2.54
N HIS A 104 -10.81 26.12 3.15
CA HIS A 104 -11.67 25.14 2.49
C HIS A 104 -12.92 24.87 3.35
N PRO A 105 -13.94 25.76 3.32
CA PRO A 105 -15.14 25.61 4.15
C PRO A 105 -15.96 24.33 3.87
N GLU A 106 -15.89 23.81 2.66
CA GLU A 106 -16.55 22.56 2.23
C GLU A 106 -15.70 21.31 2.52
N GLY A 107 -14.49 21.51 3.12
CA GLY A 107 -13.48 20.48 3.23
C GLY A 107 -12.66 20.29 1.94
N GLU A 108 -11.54 19.60 2.06
CA GLU A 108 -10.64 19.29 0.93
C GLU A 108 -10.66 17.79 0.63
N GLU A 109 -10.81 17.43 -0.65
CA GLU A 109 -10.69 16.02 -1.07
C GLU A 109 -9.24 15.71 -1.49
N VAL A 110 -8.66 14.68 -0.87
CA VAL A 110 -7.33 14.17 -1.19
C VAL A 110 -7.47 12.75 -1.74
N ARG A 111 -6.86 12.51 -2.90
CA ARG A 111 -6.82 11.18 -3.50
C ARG A 111 -5.60 10.41 -3.01
N TYR A 112 -5.83 9.21 -2.51
CA TYR A 112 -4.80 8.23 -2.15
C TYR A 112 -4.75 7.10 -3.16
N ILE A 113 -3.56 6.68 -3.53
CA ILE A 113 -3.29 5.52 -4.38
C ILE A 113 -2.82 4.41 -3.46
N ILE A 114 -3.42 3.25 -3.57
CA ILE A 114 -3.10 2.05 -2.80
C ILE A 114 -2.76 0.95 -3.80
N ASP A 115 -1.50 0.54 -3.83
CA ASP A 115 -1.03 -0.61 -4.59
C ASP A 115 -0.83 -1.78 -3.63
N TYR A 116 -1.37 -2.95 -3.98
CA TYR A 116 -1.31 -4.18 -3.18
C TYR A 116 -0.32 -5.15 -3.82
N TYR A 117 0.64 -5.62 -3.03
CA TYR A 117 1.65 -6.58 -3.45
C TYR A 117 1.54 -7.86 -2.64
N SER A 118 1.78 -9.02 -3.26
CA SER A 118 2.00 -10.31 -2.60
C SER A 118 3.49 -10.54 -2.43
N ASN A 119 3.92 -10.96 -1.25
CA ASN A 119 5.30 -11.42 -1.04
C ASN A 119 5.30 -12.94 -1.20
N GLU A 120 5.69 -13.43 -2.39
CA GLU A 120 5.83 -14.87 -2.63
C GLU A 120 7.19 -15.42 -2.16
N ASP A 121 8.19 -14.55 -1.95
CA ASP A 121 9.57 -14.97 -1.70
C ASP A 121 9.94 -15.23 -0.22
N GLU A 122 9.14 -14.77 0.75
CA GLU A 122 9.43 -14.99 2.18
C GLU A 122 8.96 -16.36 2.70
N ASP A 123 8.12 -17.07 1.95
CA ASP A 123 7.42 -18.28 2.42
C ASP A 123 8.17 -19.60 2.15
N ALA A 124 9.36 -19.58 1.56
CA ALA A 124 10.09 -20.81 1.26
C ALA A 124 10.67 -21.53 2.50
N HIS A 125 10.63 -20.94 3.69
CA HIS A 125 11.22 -21.46 4.91
C HIS A 125 10.38 -21.39 6.19
N SER A 126 9.14 -20.87 6.14
CA SER A 126 8.23 -20.95 7.28
C SER A 126 7.19 -22.07 7.05
N ASP A 127 7.14 -23.04 7.96
CA ASP A 127 6.19 -24.17 7.97
C ASP A 127 4.72 -23.74 8.18
N GLU A 128 4.43 -22.44 8.18
CA GLU A 128 3.09 -21.88 8.29
C GLU A 128 2.82 -21.00 7.06
N ASN A 129 1.82 -21.39 6.31
CA ASN A 129 1.27 -20.83 5.07
C ASN A 129 0.70 -19.40 5.29
N GLU A 130 1.48 -18.46 5.79
CA GLU A 130 1.07 -17.08 6.07
C GLU A 130 1.40 -16.19 4.88
N ALA A 131 0.41 -16.03 3.99
CA ALA A 131 0.54 -15.12 2.85
C ALA A 131 0.83 -13.70 3.35
N SER A 132 2.04 -13.21 3.10
CA SER A 132 2.45 -11.85 3.46
C SER A 132 2.01 -10.86 2.39
N PHE A 133 1.31 -9.80 2.80
CA PHE A 133 0.83 -8.75 1.90
C PHE A 133 1.48 -7.42 2.24
N ASN A 134 2.04 -6.76 1.23
CA ASN A 134 2.55 -5.40 1.35
C ASN A 134 1.63 -4.38 0.70
N LEU A 135 1.49 -3.23 1.37
CA LEU A 135 0.71 -2.10 0.91
C LEU A 135 1.64 -0.92 0.61
N ASP A 136 1.45 -0.28 -0.53
CA ASP A 136 2.04 1.02 -0.84
C ASP A 136 0.93 2.06 -0.90
N VAL A 137 0.76 2.80 0.19
CA VAL A 137 -0.27 3.82 0.36
C VAL A 137 0.37 5.20 0.26
N ARG A 138 -0.13 6.04 -0.64
CA ARG A 138 0.43 7.38 -0.85
C ARG A 138 -0.57 8.36 -1.42
N PRO A 139 -0.49 9.66 -1.08
CA PRO A 139 -1.30 10.68 -1.72
C PRO A 139 -0.92 10.82 -3.20
N ALA A 140 -1.93 10.95 -4.08
CA ALA A 140 -1.70 11.24 -5.48
C ALA A 140 -1.11 12.65 -5.62
N ILE A 141 -0.18 12.82 -6.56
CA ILE A 141 0.35 14.15 -6.88
C ILE A 141 -0.72 14.92 -7.65
N SER A 142 -1.53 15.69 -6.94
CA SER A 142 -2.64 16.46 -7.53
C SER A 142 -2.51 17.96 -7.28
N ASN A 143 -1.84 18.36 -6.20
CA ASN A 143 -1.66 19.75 -5.81
C ASN A 143 -0.35 19.92 -5.00
N LEU A 144 -0.01 21.16 -4.67
CA LEU A 144 1.21 21.47 -3.91
C LEU A 144 1.20 20.86 -2.51
N SER A 145 0.03 20.74 -1.87
CA SER A 145 -0.06 20.13 -0.54
C SER A 145 0.35 18.66 -0.54
N THR A 146 -0.08 17.89 -1.53
CA THR A 146 0.30 16.48 -1.67
C THR A 146 1.78 16.29 -2.03
N ILE A 147 2.38 17.22 -2.76
CA ILE A 147 3.83 17.23 -3.02
C ILE A 147 4.58 17.47 -1.72
N GLN A 148 4.15 18.47 -0.92
CA GLN A 148 4.76 18.77 0.37
C GLN A 148 4.66 17.59 1.36
N MET A 149 3.51 16.91 1.40
CA MET A 149 3.34 15.70 2.21
C MET A 149 4.37 14.64 1.85
N ARG A 150 4.53 14.34 0.56
CA ARG A 150 5.51 13.35 0.08
C ARG A 150 6.94 13.76 0.40
N TRP A 151 7.25 15.06 0.25
CA TRP A 151 8.57 15.57 0.58
C TRP A 151 8.87 15.48 2.08
N LYS A 152 7.91 15.82 2.95
CA LYS A 152 8.06 15.66 4.39
C LYS A 152 8.30 14.19 4.79
N LYS A 153 7.54 13.26 4.23
CA LYS A 153 7.73 11.83 4.52
C LYS A 153 9.10 11.34 4.04
N LEU A 154 9.52 11.73 2.84
CA LEU A 154 10.86 11.39 2.32
C LEU A 154 11.98 11.90 3.23
N LEU A 155 11.87 13.14 3.75
CA LEU A 155 12.85 13.69 4.69
C LEU A 155 12.84 12.90 6.01
N GLN A 156 11.68 12.56 6.53
CA GLN A 156 11.54 11.77 7.76
C GLN A 156 12.17 10.37 7.60
N GLU A 157 11.88 9.67 6.49
CA GLU A 157 12.48 8.36 6.17
C GLU A 157 14.00 8.46 5.97
N TYR A 158 14.48 9.58 5.41
CA TYR A 158 15.92 9.85 5.30
C TYR A 158 16.58 10.05 6.66
N GLU A 159 15.96 10.82 7.54
CA GLU A 159 16.47 11.10 8.90
C GLU A 159 16.41 9.87 9.80
N SER A 160 15.40 9.01 9.67
CA SER A 160 15.28 7.74 10.40
C SER A 160 16.19 6.63 9.85
N GLY A 161 16.73 6.80 8.64
CA GLY A 161 17.54 5.78 7.95
C GLY A 161 16.73 4.68 7.27
N GLU A 162 15.40 4.73 7.35
CA GLU A 162 14.48 3.73 6.76
C GLU A 162 14.44 3.77 5.23
N LEU A 163 14.85 4.90 4.62
CA LEU A 163 14.83 5.08 3.17
C LEU A 163 15.63 4.01 2.40
N PHE A 164 16.62 3.40 3.03
CA PHE A 164 17.52 2.41 2.43
C PHE A 164 17.28 0.98 2.91
N GLU A 165 16.35 0.77 3.85
CA GLU A 165 16.05 -0.58 4.36
C GLU A 165 15.53 -1.55 3.27
N PRO A 166 14.65 -1.16 2.34
CA PRO A 166 14.19 -2.03 1.26
C PRO A 166 15.30 -2.47 0.29
N PHE A 167 16.47 -1.80 0.35
CA PHE A 167 17.63 -2.10 -0.50
C PHE A 167 18.77 -2.83 0.24
N ARG A 168 18.58 -3.11 1.52
CA ARG A 168 19.54 -3.87 2.31
C ARG A 168 19.30 -5.37 2.09
N SER A 169 19.95 -5.95 1.10
CA SER A 169 20.11 -7.40 1.03
C SER A 169 20.76 -7.85 2.35
N ASP A 170 20.16 -8.81 3.04
CA ASP A 170 20.71 -9.47 4.24
C ASP A 170 22.06 -10.13 3.96
N SER A 171 23.14 -9.34 3.96
CA SER A 171 24.53 -9.79 3.87
C SER A 171 25.22 -9.79 5.24
N SER A 172 24.46 -9.95 6.34
CA SER A 172 25.01 -9.93 7.70
C SER A 172 24.70 -11.18 8.53
N SER A 173 24.75 -12.38 7.94
CA SER A 173 24.73 -13.62 8.72
C SER A 173 25.88 -14.57 8.36
N ALA A 174 27.10 -14.03 8.22
CA ALA A 174 28.32 -14.84 8.18
C ALA A 174 29.23 -14.42 9.34
N GLN A 175 28.92 -14.87 10.55
CA GLN A 175 29.92 -14.95 11.59
C GLN A 175 30.69 -16.28 11.42
N PRO A 176 32.01 -16.26 11.27
CA PRO A 176 32.80 -17.49 11.28
C PRO A 176 32.81 -18.06 12.71
N SER A 177 32.30 -19.28 12.86
CA SER A 177 32.48 -20.07 14.07
C SER A 177 33.96 -20.36 14.26
N THR A 178 34.59 -19.66 15.18
CA THR A 178 35.93 -20.01 15.65
C THR A 178 35.80 -21.19 16.60
N SER A 179 36.16 -22.37 16.14
CA SER A 179 36.40 -23.56 16.95
C SER A 179 37.71 -23.41 17.68
N MET A 180 37.69 -23.56 19.01
CA MET A 180 38.75 -24.14 19.84
C MET A 180 38.21 -25.36 20.54
#